data_501142c7ff36cd1b8aa897d47636380e
#
_entry.id   501142c7ff36cd1b8aa897d47636380e
#
_cell.length_a   1.000
_cell.length_b   1.000
_cell.length_c   1.000
_cell.angle_alpha   90.00
_cell.angle_beta   90.00
_cell.angle_gamma   90.00
#
_symmetry.space_group_name_H-M   'P 1'
#
loop_
_entity.id
_entity.type
_entity.pdbx_description
1 polymer ?
#
loop_
_entity_poly.entity_id
_entity_poly.type
_entity_poly.pdbx_seq_one_letter_code
_entity_poly.pdbx_strand_id
1 'polypeptide(L)'
;PETCANCVIVKGKRGDVEKYVACLVLATTKVDVNKVVRKKLDVRKASFAPMDEAVSMSGMEYGGITPVGLPAEWPIWIDPRVAEVEAVCIGSGLRSSKLIVSGGDVLSLPGAEVVEGLAN
;
A
#
# COMPACT_ATOMS: atom_id res chain seq x y z
N PRO A 1 -13.55 -8.33 -16.53
CA PRO A 1 -13.89 -7.53 -15.36
C PRO A 1 -12.64 -6.96 -14.68
N GLU A 2 -12.79 -5.80 -14.14
CA GLU A 2 -11.72 -5.12 -13.49
C GLU A 2 -11.49 -5.68 -12.07
N THR A 3 -10.24 -5.78 -11.69
CA THR A 3 -9.88 -6.18 -10.34
C THR A 3 -9.49 -4.92 -9.57
N CYS A 4 -10.04 -4.74 -8.38
CA CYS A 4 -9.72 -3.59 -7.55
C CYS A 4 -8.67 -3.96 -6.51
N ALA A 5 -7.77 -3.01 -6.25
CA ALA A 5 -6.76 -3.13 -5.22
C ALA A 5 -6.89 -1.98 -4.23
N ASN A 6 -6.57 -2.27 -2.98
CA ASN A 6 -6.51 -1.27 -1.92
C ASN A 6 -5.07 -0.91 -1.63
N CYS A 7 -4.82 0.38 -1.45
CA CYS A 7 -3.54 0.88 -0.96
C CYS A 7 -3.70 1.15 0.53
N VAL A 8 -3.03 0.35 1.34
CA VAL A 8 -3.13 0.41 2.80
C VAL A 8 -1.80 0.91 3.36
N ILE A 9 -1.86 1.93 4.20
CA ILE A 9 -0.66 2.46 4.83
C ILE A 9 -0.47 1.76 6.17
N VAL A 10 0.69 1.15 6.34
CA VAL A 10 1.08 0.48 7.59
C VAL A 10 2.17 1.30 8.26
N LYS A 11 2.00 1.51 9.55
CA LYS A 11 2.95 2.23 10.39
C LYS A 11 3.68 1.23 11.27
N GLY A 12 5.00 1.27 11.24
CA GLY A 12 5.84 0.47 12.12
C GLY A 12 6.60 1.36 13.09
N LYS A 13 6.86 0.83 14.28
CA LYS A 13 7.59 1.56 15.30
C LYS A 13 8.65 0.69 15.96
N ARG A 14 9.86 1.24 16.09
CA ARG A 14 10.97 0.59 16.80
C ARG A 14 11.67 1.67 17.61
N GLY A 15 11.46 1.66 18.94
CA GLY A 15 11.94 2.72 19.78
C GLY A 15 11.30 4.06 19.41
N ASP A 16 12.11 5.05 19.11
CA ASP A 16 11.62 6.37 18.68
C ASP A 16 11.50 6.50 17.17
N VAL A 17 11.85 5.44 16.43
CA VAL A 17 11.80 5.47 14.97
C VAL A 17 10.45 4.97 14.48
N GLU A 18 9.81 5.77 13.62
CA GLU A 18 8.57 5.40 12.95
C GLU A 18 8.83 5.21 11.46
N LYS A 19 8.29 4.14 10.90
CA LYS A 19 8.41 3.84 9.47
C LYS A 19 7.04 3.63 8.89
N TYR A 20 6.86 4.03 7.64
CA TYR A 20 5.60 3.86 6.92
C TYR A 20 5.85 3.10 5.62
N VAL A 21 4.89 2.28 5.24
CA VAL A 21 4.92 1.56 3.96
C VAL A 21 3.53 1.52 3.36
N ALA A 22 3.45 1.70 2.05
CA ALA A 22 2.21 1.55 1.32
C ALA A 22 2.12 0.10 0.84
N CYS A 23 1.05 -0.59 1.18
CA CYS A 23 0.82 -1.97 0.77
C CYS A 23 -0.33 -2.01 -0.23
N LEU A 24 -0.06 -2.45 -1.44
CA LEU A 24 -1.06 -2.57 -2.50
C LEU A 24 -1.48 -4.03 -2.62
N VAL A 25 -2.72 -4.30 -2.26
CA VAL A 25 -3.26 -5.67 -2.19
C VAL A 25 -4.63 -5.71 -2.85
N LEU A 26 -5.05 -6.91 -3.28
CA LEU A 26 -6.40 -7.06 -3.84
C LEU A 26 -7.45 -6.70 -2.79
N ALA A 27 -8.52 -6.06 -3.22
CA ALA A 27 -9.57 -5.59 -2.32
C ALA A 27 -10.24 -6.72 -1.53
N THR A 28 -10.15 -7.94 -2.01
CA THR A 28 -10.72 -9.13 -1.37
C THR A 28 -9.78 -9.77 -0.35
N THR A 29 -8.59 -9.21 -0.15
CA THR A 29 -7.57 -9.77 0.72
C THR A 29 -7.24 -8.83 1.87
N LYS A 30 -6.49 -9.34 2.85
CA LYS A 30 -6.04 -8.55 4.00
C LYS A 30 -4.53 -8.60 4.11
N VAL A 31 -3.92 -7.46 4.41
CA VAL A 31 -2.47 -7.36 4.62
C VAL A 31 -2.07 -8.13 5.88
N ASP A 32 -1.00 -8.91 5.76
CA ASP A 32 -0.42 -9.61 6.92
C ASP A 32 0.53 -8.65 7.64
N VAL A 33 -0.03 -7.85 8.53
CA VAL A 33 0.72 -6.79 9.23
C VAL A 33 1.72 -7.38 10.22
N ASN A 34 1.29 -8.37 11.00
CA ASN A 34 2.08 -8.86 12.13
C ASN A 34 3.26 -9.75 11.75
N LYS A 35 3.13 -10.52 10.68
CA LYS A 35 4.20 -11.45 10.26
C LYS A 35 5.03 -10.88 9.14
N VAL A 36 4.40 -10.55 8.01
CA VAL A 36 5.13 -10.16 6.81
C VAL A 36 5.63 -8.72 6.90
N VAL A 37 4.71 -7.77 7.13
CA VAL A 37 5.06 -6.35 7.12
C VAL A 37 5.99 -6.01 8.28
N ARG A 38 5.65 -6.43 9.48
CA ARG A 38 6.46 -6.14 10.66
C ARG A 38 7.90 -6.64 10.51
N LYS A 39 8.07 -7.85 10.03
CA LYS A 39 9.40 -8.43 9.86
C LYS A 39 10.20 -7.76 8.76
N LYS A 40 9.57 -7.53 7.61
CA LYS A 40 10.25 -6.91 6.48
C LYS A 40 10.60 -5.44 6.76
N LEU A 41 9.74 -4.75 7.48
CA LEU A 41 9.98 -3.35 7.88
C LEU A 41 11.01 -3.24 9.01
N ASP A 42 11.29 -4.36 9.67
CA ASP A 42 12.22 -4.44 10.80
C ASP A 42 11.81 -3.51 11.94
N VAL A 43 10.59 -3.69 12.40
CA VAL A 43 10.04 -2.92 13.52
C VAL A 43 9.49 -3.86 14.58
N ARG A 44 9.31 -3.35 15.79
CA ARG A 44 8.79 -4.12 16.91
C ARG A 44 7.27 -4.21 16.88
N LYS A 45 6.62 -3.14 16.46
CA LYS A 45 5.16 -3.06 16.36
C LYS A 45 4.80 -2.54 14.99
N ALA A 46 3.75 -3.10 14.41
CA ALA A 46 3.20 -2.63 13.15
C ALA A 46 1.69 -2.69 13.22
N SER A 47 1.05 -1.67 12.67
CA SER A 47 -0.41 -1.57 12.62
C SER A 47 -0.81 -0.72 11.42
N PHE A 48 -2.08 -0.75 11.07
CA PHE A 48 -2.57 0.20 10.07
C PHE A 48 -2.37 1.61 10.60
N ALA A 49 -1.89 2.50 9.74
CA ALA A 49 -1.73 3.90 10.15
C ALA A 49 -3.12 4.47 10.50
N PRO A 50 -3.21 5.28 11.57
CA PRO A 50 -4.48 5.94 11.88
C PRO A 50 -4.96 6.73 10.66
N MET A 51 -6.27 6.78 10.45
CA MET A 51 -6.86 7.42 9.28
C MET A 51 -6.40 8.87 9.12
N ASP A 52 -6.36 9.63 10.21
CA ASP A 52 -5.93 11.02 10.17
C ASP A 52 -4.45 11.16 9.79
N GLU A 53 -3.59 10.29 10.25
CA GLU A 53 -2.17 10.28 9.85
C GLU A 53 -2.02 9.91 8.38
N ALA A 54 -2.72 8.86 7.94
CA ALA A 54 -2.64 8.41 6.55
C ALA A 54 -3.11 9.51 5.59
N VAL A 55 -4.20 10.18 5.90
CA VAL A 55 -4.72 11.28 5.09
C VAL A 55 -3.79 12.49 5.14
N SER A 56 -3.35 12.88 6.32
CA SER A 56 -2.49 14.04 6.49
C SER A 56 -1.14 13.87 5.80
N MET A 57 -0.50 12.72 5.96
CA MET A 57 0.84 12.48 5.41
C MET A 57 0.84 12.19 3.92
N SER A 58 -0.20 11.51 3.41
CA SER A 58 -0.31 11.22 1.99
C SER A 58 -0.89 12.38 1.17
N GLY A 59 -1.64 13.27 1.82
CA GLY A 59 -2.35 14.33 1.14
C GLY A 59 -3.56 13.83 0.37
N MET A 60 -4.03 12.60 0.65
CA MET A 60 -5.12 11.95 -0.08
C MET A 60 -6.30 11.66 0.82
N GLU A 61 -7.50 11.59 0.23
CA GLU A 61 -8.71 11.27 0.98
C GLU A 61 -8.72 9.80 1.40
N TYR A 62 -9.26 9.52 2.59
CA TYR A 62 -9.45 8.16 3.05
C TYR A 62 -10.36 7.39 2.08
N GLY A 63 -9.94 6.19 1.71
CA GLY A 63 -10.64 5.39 0.70
C GLY A 63 -10.20 5.71 -0.73
N GLY A 64 -9.40 6.77 -0.92
CA GLY A 64 -8.83 7.12 -2.22
C GLY A 64 -7.32 7.10 -2.23
N ILE A 65 -6.69 6.60 -1.16
CA ILE A 65 -5.23 6.53 -1.09
C ILE A 65 -4.69 5.63 -2.20
N THR A 66 -3.67 6.12 -2.87
CA THR A 66 -3.06 5.45 -4.02
C THR A 66 -1.55 5.40 -3.84
N PRO A 67 -0.84 4.43 -4.45
CA PRO A 67 0.62 4.43 -4.39
C PRO A 67 1.25 5.57 -5.20
N VAL A 68 0.49 6.24 -6.04
CA VAL A 68 0.99 7.35 -6.85
C VAL A 68 0.99 8.63 -6.01
N GLY A 69 2.14 9.32 -5.96
CA GLY A 69 2.23 10.59 -5.26
C GLY A 69 2.49 10.51 -3.76
N LEU A 70 2.82 9.35 -3.24
CA LEU A 70 3.19 9.18 -1.83
C LEU A 70 4.57 9.78 -1.55
N PRO A 71 4.89 10.08 -0.26
CA PRO A 71 6.23 10.53 0.09
C PRO A 71 7.30 9.61 -0.48
N ALA A 72 8.36 10.18 -1.04
CA ALA A 72 9.38 9.42 -1.75
C ALA A 72 10.11 8.39 -0.89
N GLU A 73 10.20 8.63 0.42
CA GLU A 73 10.86 7.73 1.35
C GLU A 73 10.02 6.53 1.74
N TRP A 74 8.73 6.51 1.39
CA TRP A 74 7.88 5.36 1.69
C TRP A 74 8.05 4.28 0.64
N PRO A 75 8.42 3.04 1.02
CA PRO A 75 8.40 1.93 0.09
C PRO A 75 6.97 1.57 -0.29
N ILE A 76 6.82 0.97 -1.46
CA ILE A 76 5.52 0.49 -1.95
C ILE A 76 5.65 -1.01 -2.13
N TRP A 77 4.97 -1.79 -1.30
CA TRP A 77 4.99 -3.24 -1.37
C TRP A 77 3.73 -3.74 -2.05
N ILE A 78 3.89 -4.61 -3.02
CA ILE A 78 2.83 -5.04 -3.92
C ILE A 78 2.63 -6.54 -3.80
N ASP A 79 1.38 -6.97 -3.55
CA ASP A 79 1.03 -8.39 -3.58
C ASP A 79 1.29 -8.92 -4.99
N PRO A 80 1.93 -10.11 -5.12
CA PRO A 80 2.17 -10.69 -6.45
C PRO A 80 0.93 -10.79 -7.33
N ARG A 81 -0.23 -11.02 -6.71
CA ARG A 81 -1.48 -11.11 -7.47
C ARG A 81 -1.88 -9.80 -8.11
N VAL A 82 -1.53 -8.67 -7.49
CA VAL A 82 -1.77 -7.35 -8.08
C VAL A 82 -0.80 -7.12 -9.24
N ALA A 83 0.45 -7.52 -9.06
CA ALA A 83 1.48 -7.33 -10.08
C ALA A 83 1.19 -8.10 -11.38
N GLU A 84 0.43 -9.19 -11.29
CA GLU A 84 0.10 -10.03 -12.43
C GLU A 84 -1.15 -9.60 -13.20
N VAL A 85 -1.91 -8.64 -12.66
CA VAL A 85 -3.18 -8.22 -13.27
C VAL A 85 -2.93 -7.24 -14.40
N GLU A 86 -3.58 -7.46 -15.55
CA GLU A 86 -3.45 -6.58 -16.72
C GLU A 86 -4.16 -5.24 -16.51
N ALA A 87 -5.29 -5.26 -15.79
CA ALA A 87 -6.03 -4.05 -15.48
C ALA A 87 -6.46 -4.08 -14.02
N VAL A 88 -5.95 -3.17 -13.25
CA VAL A 88 -6.26 -3.07 -11.83
C VAL A 88 -6.78 -1.67 -11.51
N CYS A 89 -7.85 -1.62 -10.74
CA CYS A 89 -8.44 -0.37 -10.26
C CYS A 89 -7.76 0.05 -8.97
N ILE A 90 -7.15 1.23 -8.96
CA ILE A 90 -6.50 1.78 -7.76
C ILE A 90 -7.07 3.15 -7.42
N GLY A 91 -6.80 3.64 -6.22
CA GLY A 91 -7.19 4.98 -5.80
C GLY A 91 -6.47 6.04 -6.62
N SER A 92 -7.10 7.21 -6.75
CA SER A 92 -6.55 8.36 -7.48
C SER A 92 -6.18 9.53 -6.57
N GLY A 93 -6.24 9.35 -5.25
CA GLY A 93 -6.03 10.41 -4.27
C GLY A 93 -7.34 10.99 -3.76
N LEU A 94 -8.45 10.72 -4.44
CA LEU A 94 -9.79 11.12 -4.06
C LEU A 94 -10.66 9.89 -3.84
N ARG A 95 -11.48 9.92 -2.81
CA ARG A 95 -12.31 8.79 -2.44
C ARG A 95 -13.29 8.36 -3.55
N SER A 96 -13.83 9.35 -4.27
CA SER A 96 -14.84 9.11 -5.30
C SER A 96 -14.26 8.78 -6.68
N SER A 97 -12.94 8.75 -6.80
CA SER A 97 -12.26 8.61 -8.09
C SER A 97 -11.29 7.43 -8.06
N LYS A 98 -11.20 6.71 -9.17
CA LYS A 98 -10.31 5.56 -9.30
C LYS A 98 -9.55 5.64 -10.62
N LEU A 99 -8.37 5.04 -10.63
CA LEU A 99 -7.54 4.89 -11.83
C LEU A 99 -7.49 3.43 -12.22
N ILE A 100 -7.38 3.16 -13.50
CA ILE A 100 -7.19 1.80 -14.00
C ILE A 100 -5.82 1.72 -14.64
N VAL A 101 -4.98 0.83 -14.13
CA VAL A 101 -3.59 0.66 -14.58
C VAL A 101 -3.26 -0.82 -14.68
N SER A 102 -2.15 -1.16 -15.30
CA SER A 102 -1.67 -2.54 -15.28
C SER A 102 -0.82 -2.78 -14.04
N GLY A 103 -0.68 -4.05 -13.65
CA GLY A 103 0.24 -4.41 -12.56
C GLY A 103 1.67 -4.00 -12.87
N GLY A 104 2.07 -4.07 -14.14
CA GLY A 104 3.40 -3.63 -14.56
C GLY A 104 3.60 -2.13 -14.38
N ASP A 105 2.55 -1.33 -14.61
CA ASP A 105 2.62 0.12 -14.37
C ASP A 105 2.86 0.43 -12.89
N VAL A 106 2.20 -0.32 -12.00
CA VAL A 106 2.39 -0.15 -10.56
C VAL A 106 3.80 -0.52 -10.15
N LEU A 107 4.35 -1.60 -10.73
CA LEU A 107 5.73 -2.03 -10.45
C LEU A 107 6.76 -1.01 -10.88
N SER A 108 6.45 -0.14 -11.83
CA SER A 108 7.40 0.88 -12.30
C SER A 108 7.49 2.10 -11.38
N LEU A 109 6.64 2.18 -10.36
CA LEU A 109 6.69 3.29 -9.41
C LEU A 109 7.96 3.26 -8.57
N PRO A 110 8.54 4.44 -8.21
CA PRO A 110 9.73 4.48 -7.35
C PRO A 110 9.48 3.79 -6.01
N GLY A 111 10.39 2.92 -5.62
CA GLY A 111 10.28 2.20 -4.37
C GLY A 111 9.34 1.00 -4.39
N ALA A 112 8.80 0.64 -5.56
CA ALA A 112 7.88 -0.48 -5.69
C ALA A 112 8.63 -1.82 -5.63
N GLU A 113 8.05 -2.76 -4.90
CA GLU A 113 8.62 -4.10 -4.74
C GLU A 113 7.51 -5.11 -4.58
N VAL A 114 7.62 -6.26 -5.26
CA VAL A 114 6.69 -7.37 -5.07
C VAL A 114 7.08 -8.11 -3.81
N VAL A 115 6.11 -8.35 -2.93
CA VAL A 115 6.33 -9.03 -1.65
C VAL A 115 5.40 -10.22 -1.56
N GLU A 116 5.96 -11.43 -1.62
CA GLU A 116 5.17 -12.65 -1.49
C GLU A 116 4.61 -12.80 -0.09
N GLY A 117 3.39 -13.29 0.01
CA GLY A 117 2.73 -13.49 1.29
C GLY A 117 2.24 -12.20 1.94
N LEU A 118 2.30 -11.07 1.22
CA LEU A 118 1.91 -9.77 1.77
C LEU A 118 0.46 -9.75 2.26
N ALA A 119 -0.43 -10.46 1.58
CA ALA A 119 -1.85 -10.50 1.94
C ALA A 119 -2.42 -11.91 1.81
N ASN A 120 -3.51 -12.14 2.49
CA ASN A 120 -4.24 -13.42 2.48
C ASN A 120 -5.58 -13.27 1.79
#